data_a9a55b1aa66df54678faac1d9e1e13a5
#
_entry.id   a9a55b1aa66df54678faac1d9e1e13a5
#
_cell.length_a   1.000
_cell.length_b   1.000
_cell.length_c   1.000
_cell.angle_alpha   90.00
_cell.angle_beta   90.00
_cell.angle_gamma   90.00
#
_symmetry.space_group_name_H-M   'P 1'
#
loop_
_entity.id
_entity.type
_entity.pdbx_description
1 polymer ?
#
loop_
_entity_poly.entity_id
_entity_poly.type
_entity_poly.pdbx_seq_one_letter_code
_entity_poly.pdbx_strand_id
1 'polypeptide(L)'
;MPDERPRRAAALRYVEDTEAPEVVAAGAGAAARAIVEAARAAGVPVREDPALAEALAQLDVGRVVPPELYVAVAEALVWAYRLDARAARGGATPPRGTAPRPR
;
A
#
# COMPACT_ATOMS: atom_id res chain seq x y z
N MET A 1 -14.71 -13.45 -19.20
CA MET A 1 -13.45 -13.30 -19.89
C MET A 1 -12.43 -12.65 -18.99
N PRO A 2 -11.26 -13.24 -18.85
CA PRO A 2 -10.24 -12.55 -18.07
C PRO A 2 -9.82 -11.28 -18.78
N ASP A 3 -9.46 -10.32 -17.99
CA ASP A 3 -8.92 -9.07 -18.51
C ASP A 3 -7.53 -9.36 -19.08
N GLU A 4 -7.32 -8.99 -20.33
CA GLU A 4 -6.05 -9.26 -20.97
C GLU A 4 -5.00 -8.20 -20.71
N ARG A 5 -5.40 -7.09 -20.07
CA ARG A 5 -4.43 -6.07 -19.75
C ARG A 5 -3.49 -6.57 -18.66
N PRO A 6 -2.21 -6.22 -18.72
CA PRO A 6 -1.29 -6.61 -17.66
C PRO A 6 -1.74 -6.04 -16.33
N ARG A 7 -1.62 -6.83 -15.30
CA ARG A 7 -1.88 -6.33 -13.97
C ARG A 7 -0.80 -5.34 -13.58
N ARG A 8 -1.18 -4.36 -12.81
CA ARG A 8 -0.26 -3.37 -12.30
C ARG A 8 -0.30 -3.38 -10.79
N ALA A 9 0.83 -3.04 -10.20
CA ALA A 9 0.93 -2.91 -8.76
C ALA A 9 1.88 -1.80 -8.42
N ALA A 10 1.62 -1.16 -7.30
CA ALA A 10 2.54 -0.16 -6.78
C ALA A 10 2.58 -0.31 -5.26
N ALA A 11 3.76 -0.11 -4.70
CA ALA A 11 3.95 -0.12 -3.26
C ALA A 11 4.23 1.29 -2.81
N LEU A 12 3.62 1.66 -1.70
CA LEU A 12 3.74 3.00 -1.15
C LEU A 12 4.36 2.93 0.22
N ARG A 13 5.14 3.93 0.55
CA ARG A 13 5.66 4.12 1.89
C ARG A 13 5.24 5.49 2.37
N TYR A 14 4.68 5.53 3.56
CA TYR A 14 4.28 6.78 4.17
C TYR A 14 4.95 6.93 5.52
N VAL A 15 5.65 8.04 5.69
CA VAL A 15 6.29 8.38 6.94
C VAL A 15 5.54 9.58 7.50
N GLU A 16 5.21 9.52 8.78
CA GLU A 16 4.32 10.50 9.39
C GLU A 16 4.76 11.93 9.22
N ASP A 17 6.06 12.17 9.18
CA ASP A 17 6.57 13.53 9.11
C ASP A 17 6.71 14.05 7.70
N THR A 18 6.26 13.29 6.71
CA THR A 18 6.35 13.72 5.32
C THR A 18 4.98 14.17 4.83
N GLU A 19 4.99 15.02 3.81
CA GLU A 19 3.74 15.55 3.29
C GLU A 19 2.98 14.56 2.43
N ALA A 20 3.66 13.62 1.82
CA ALA A 20 3.02 12.72 0.90
C ALA A 20 3.73 11.38 0.87
N PRO A 21 2.98 10.31 0.59
CA PRO A 21 3.61 8.99 0.43
C PRO A 21 4.52 8.96 -0.79
N GLU A 22 5.42 8.02 -0.76
CA GLU A 22 6.39 7.83 -1.82
C GLU A 22 6.14 6.48 -2.48
N VAL A 23 6.26 6.42 -3.81
CA VAL A 23 6.19 5.16 -4.54
C VAL A 23 7.55 4.47 -4.41
N VAL A 24 7.56 3.31 -3.76
CA VAL A 24 8.82 2.59 -3.54
C VAL A 24 8.97 1.41 -4.48
N ALA A 25 7.91 0.98 -5.13
CA ALA A 25 7.97 -0.07 -6.15
C ALA A 25 6.77 0.08 -7.06
N ALA A 26 6.95 -0.23 -8.31
CA ALA A 26 5.86 -0.20 -9.28
C ALA A 26 6.19 -1.15 -10.41
N GLY A 27 5.17 -1.78 -10.97
CA GLY A 27 5.40 -2.70 -12.08
C GLY A 27 4.11 -3.23 -12.64
N ALA A 28 4.27 -3.98 -13.73
CA ALA A 28 3.14 -4.60 -14.42
C ALA A 28 3.50 -6.06 -14.69
N GLY A 29 2.47 -6.89 -14.89
CA GLY A 29 2.65 -8.29 -15.21
C GLY A 29 3.40 -9.05 -14.14
N ALA A 30 4.49 -9.70 -14.51
CA ALA A 30 5.27 -10.50 -13.57
C ALA A 30 5.85 -9.63 -12.45
N ALA A 31 6.26 -8.41 -12.78
CA ALA A 31 6.76 -7.49 -11.76
C ALA A 31 5.68 -7.13 -10.76
N ALA A 32 4.46 -6.91 -11.23
CA ALA A 32 3.34 -6.62 -10.33
C ALA A 32 3.08 -7.79 -9.40
N ARG A 33 3.12 -9.00 -9.93
CA ARG A 33 2.92 -10.20 -9.12
C ARG A 33 3.98 -10.31 -8.04
N ALA A 34 5.23 -10.06 -8.42
CA ALA A 34 6.33 -10.13 -7.47
C ALA A 34 6.16 -9.10 -6.35
N ILE A 35 5.70 -7.89 -6.69
CA ILE A 35 5.45 -6.86 -5.69
C ILE A 35 4.39 -7.32 -4.70
N VAL A 36 3.28 -7.86 -5.20
CA VAL A 36 2.19 -8.32 -4.35
C VAL A 36 2.65 -9.46 -3.45
N GLU A 37 3.40 -10.41 -4.00
CA GLU A 37 3.87 -11.54 -3.19
C GLU A 37 4.83 -11.07 -2.11
N ALA A 38 5.73 -10.15 -2.44
CA ALA A 38 6.65 -9.63 -1.45
C ALA A 38 5.91 -8.88 -0.34
N ALA A 39 4.89 -8.12 -0.72
CA ALA A 39 4.09 -7.39 0.26
C ALA A 39 3.39 -8.34 1.21
N ARG A 40 2.78 -9.40 0.66
CA ARG A 40 2.08 -10.37 1.50
C ARG A 40 3.04 -11.10 2.42
N ALA A 41 4.19 -11.46 1.91
CA ALA A 41 5.19 -12.15 2.73
C ALA A 41 5.69 -11.26 3.87
N ALA A 42 5.72 -9.96 3.67
CA ALA A 42 6.18 -9.01 4.67
C ALA A 42 5.05 -8.51 5.58
N GLY A 43 3.82 -8.97 5.37
CA GLY A 43 2.70 -8.54 6.20
C GLY A 43 2.16 -7.16 5.82
N VAL A 44 2.49 -6.67 4.65
CA VAL A 44 2.01 -5.37 4.19
C VAL A 44 0.60 -5.54 3.63
N PRO A 45 -0.36 -4.70 4.02
CA PRO A 45 -1.70 -4.81 3.46
C PRO A 45 -1.71 -4.61 1.95
N VAL A 46 -2.49 -5.44 1.26
CA VAL A 46 -2.62 -5.38 -0.20
C VAL A 46 -4.07 -5.11 -0.53
N ARG A 47 -4.32 -4.03 -1.24
CA ARG A 47 -5.65 -3.63 -1.65
C ARG A 47 -5.76 -3.69 -3.18
N GLU A 48 -6.85 -4.21 -3.67
CA GLU A 48 -7.09 -4.26 -5.10
C GLU A 48 -7.82 -3.00 -5.53
N ASP A 49 -7.13 -2.21 -6.34
CA ASP A 49 -7.68 -0.97 -6.88
C ASP A 49 -7.00 -0.74 -8.22
N PRO A 50 -7.54 -1.35 -9.28
CA PRO A 50 -6.86 -1.29 -10.58
C PRO A 50 -6.62 0.12 -11.09
N ALA A 51 -7.58 1.02 -10.89
CA ALA A 51 -7.43 2.38 -11.39
C ALA A 51 -6.30 3.10 -10.67
N LEU A 52 -6.24 2.96 -9.34
CA LEU A 52 -5.18 3.61 -8.58
C LEU A 52 -3.82 2.97 -8.88
N ALA A 53 -3.79 1.65 -9.00
CA ALA A 53 -2.54 0.97 -9.30
C ALA A 53 -1.99 1.41 -10.65
N GLU A 54 -2.88 1.56 -11.64
CA GLU A 54 -2.45 2.02 -12.96
C GLU A 54 -1.88 3.43 -12.90
N ALA A 55 -2.55 4.31 -12.18
CA ALA A 55 -2.08 5.69 -12.05
C ALA A 55 -0.72 5.74 -11.33
N LEU A 56 -0.59 4.98 -10.26
CA LEU A 56 0.66 4.99 -9.50
C LEU A 56 1.80 4.33 -10.26
N ALA A 57 1.49 3.32 -11.07
CA ALA A 57 2.53 2.61 -11.81
C ALA A 57 3.15 3.47 -12.91
N GLN A 58 2.53 4.59 -13.24
CA GLN A 58 3.11 5.52 -14.20
C GLN A 58 4.13 6.46 -13.57
N LEU A 59 4.21 6.47 -12.25
CA LEU A 59 5.16 7.33 -11.57
C LEU A 59 6.50 6.61 -11.45
N ASP A 60 7.56 7.40 -11.48
CA ASP A 60 8.88 6.84 -11.23
C ASP A 60 9.01 6.41 -9.78
N VAL A 61 9.70 5.29 -9.57
CA VAL A 61 10.02 4.86 -8.22
C VAL A 61 10.84 5.95 -7.54
N GLY A 62 10.50 6.25 -6.32
CA GLY A 62 11.13 7.32 -5.56
C GLY A 62 10.35 8.63 -5.61
N ARG A 63 9.35 8.74 -6.47
CA ARG A 63 8.53 9.94 -6.55
C ARG A 63 7.49 9.95 -5.45
N VAL A 64 7.22 11.14 -4.93
CA VAL A 64 6.08 11.29 -4.03
C VAL A 64 4.81 11.33 -4.86
N VAL A 65 3.73 10.90 -4.23
CA VAL A 65 2.43 10.87 -4.89
C VAL A 65 2.00 12.31 -5.18
N PRO A 66 1.59 12.61 -6.42
CA PRO A 66 1.15 13.97 -6.74
C PRO A 66 -0.22 14.27 -6.15
N PRO A 67 -0.54 15.56 -5.98
CA PRO A 67 -1.80 15.95 -5.34
C PRO A 67 -3.05 15.38 -6.00
N GLU A 68 -3.00 15.13 -7.30
CA GLU A 68 -4.16 14.59 -8.01
C GLU A 68 -4.61 13.24 -7.47
N LEU A 69 -3.70 12.52 -6.82
CA LEU A 69 -4.01 11.19 -6.32
C LEU A 69 -4.18 11.15 -4.81
N TYR A 70 -4.15 12.31 -4.14
CA TYR A 70 -4.17 12.33 -2.68
C TYR A 70 -5.41 11.67 -2.09
N VAL A 71 -6.59 11.93 -2.67
CA VAL A 71 -7.81 11.39 -2.10
C VAL A 71 -7.80 9.87 -2.17
N ALA A 72 -7.47 9.33 -3.35
CA ALA A 72 -7.48 7.88 -3.53
C ALA A 72 -6.41 7.20 -2.67
N VAL A 73 -5.23 7.81 -2.58
CA VAL A 73 -4.17 7.25 -1.76
C VAL A 73 -4.53 7.34 -0.29
N ALA A 74 -5.15 8.44 0.14
CA ALA A 74 -5.57 8.56 1.53
C ALA A 74 -6.57 7.48 1.91
N GLU A 75 -7.49 7.16 1.00
CA GLU A 75 -8.45 6.08 1.25
C GLU A 75 -7.74 4.74 1.43
N ALA A 76 -6.73 4.49 0.60
CA ALA A 76 -5.97 3.25 0.72
C ALA A 76 -5.20 3.19 2.04
N LEU A 77 -4.63 4.30 2.48
CA LEU A 77 -3.90 4.34 3.74
C LEU A 77 -4.81 4.16 4.94
N VAL A 78 -5.99 4.77 4.91
CA VAL A 78 -6.97 4.59 5.99
C VAL A 78 -7.40 3.13 6.05
N TRP A 79 -7.65 2.53 4.90
CA TRP A 79 -8.00 1.12 4.84
C TRP A 79 -6.90 0.25 5.47
N ALA A 80 -5.64 0.52 5.14
CA ALA A 80 -4.53 -0.24 5.68
C ALA A 80 -4.42 -0.08 7.19
N TYR A 81 -4.58 1.13 7.69
CA TYR A 81 -4.56 1.36 9.14
C TYR A 81 -5.68 0.64 9.83
N ARG A 82 -6.86 0.59 9.23
CA ARG A 82 -7.99 -0.12 9.82
C ARG A 82 -7.74 -1.61 9.88
N LEU A 83 -7.07 -2.16 8.88
CA LEU A 83 -6.71 -3.57 8.92
C LEU A 83 -5.76 -3.87 10.06
N ASP A 84 -4.75 -3.02 10.24
CA ASP A 84 -3.80 -3.22 11.32
C ASP A 84 -4.48 -3.12 12.68
N ALA A 85 -5.37 -2.14 12.85
CA ALA A 85 -6.09 -1.98 14.11
C ALA A 85 -6.99 -3.17 14.38
N ARG A 86 -7.64 -3.68 13.35
CA ARG A 86 -8.53 -4.82 13.50
C ARG A 86 -7.74 -6.08 13.87
N ALA A 87 -6.60 -6.27 13.25
CA ALA A 87 -5.76 -7.43 13.57
C ALA A 87 -5.28 -7.36 15.01
N ALA A 88 -4.90 -6.17 15.47
CA ALA A 88 -4.45 -6.01 16.85
C ALA A 88 -5.57 -6.30 17.84
N ARG A 89 -6.80 -5.90 17.50
CA ARG A 89 -7.94 -6.12 18.39
C ARG A 89 -8.51 -7.52 18.30
N GLY A 90 -8.15 -8.26 17.26
CA GLY A 90 -8.70 -9.56 17.02
C GLY A 90 -8.13 -10.67 17.88
N GLY A 91 -7.38 -10.33 18.91
CA GLY A 91 -6.83 -11.33 19.81
C GLY A 91 -5.41 -11.72 19.49
N ALA A 92 -4.88 -11.28 18.36
CA ALA A 92 -3.51 -11.58 18.04
C ALA A 92 -2.59 -10.74 18.92
N THR A 93 -1.44 -11.31 19.24
CA THR A 93 -0.44 -10.56 19.97
C THR A 93 0.07 -9.43 19.09
N PRO A 94 0.09 -8.19 19.58
CA PRO A 94 0.60 -7.10 18.75
C PRO A 94 2.06 -7.32 18.43
N PRO A 95 2.51 -6.86 17.26
CA PRO A 95 3.93 -6.92 16.95
C PRO A 95 4.73 -6.11 17.96
N ARG A 96 6.00 -6.48 18.04
CA ARG A 96 6.88 -5.74 18.91
C ARG A 96 6.97 -4.30 18.46
N GLY A 97 7.01 -3.41 19.39
CA GLY A 97 7.06 -2.00 19.09
C GLY A 97 5.72 -1.35 18.89
N THR A 98 4.65 -2.13 18.94
CA THR A 98 3.31 -1.58 18.83
C THR A 98 2.56 -1.63 20.14
N ALA A 99 3.27 -1.70 21.24
CA ALA A 99 2.64 -1.69 22.53
C ALA A 99 1.80 -0.42 22.70
N PRO A 100 0.71 -0.51 23.46
CA PRO A 100 -0.12 0.67 23.67
C PRO A 100 0.68 1.79 24.30
N ARG A 101 0.39 2.99 23.86
CA ARG A 101 1.05 4.12 24.43
C ARG A 101 0.39 4.52 25.72
N PRO A 102 1.15 4.96 26.68
CA PRO A 102 0.53 5.52 27.87
C PRO A 102 -0.20 6.81 27.52
N ARG A 103 -1.24 7.08 28.25
CA ARG A 103 -1.97 8.33 28.07
C ARG A 103 -1.26 9.46 28.73
#